data_0c2f516246a819c3da160bbb4d6adad0
#
_entry.id   0c2f516246a819c3da160bbb4d6adad0
#
_cell.length_a   1.000
_cell.length_b   1.000
_cell.length_c   1.000
_cell.angle_alpha   90.00
_cell.angle_beta   90.00
_cell.angle_gamma   90.00
#
_symmetry.space_group_name_H-M   'P 1'
#
loop_
_entity.id
_entity.type
_entity.pdbx_description
1 polymer ?
#
loop_
_entity_poly.entity_id
_entity_poly.type
_entity_poly.pdbx_seq_one_letter_code
_entity_poly.pdbx_strand_id
1 'polypeptide(L)'
;MTDNYMIRRAIPDLLDKKYYIPEYQRGYRWEKTQVLDLLQDLYAFFIGDTKGQFYCLQPIVVKEKQMNNELWYEVIDGQQRLTTIRIIMQIYDQLNSNMFTTISHKYTIMYATRPDMVDIFESIKIVPPTTSSPATIDEIPSKWSHMIDSVYIYNAAKTILKWFMEDLSRVGVFSQYFYQTADSGTKSVQVVWYETNEEKEPHDIFNRMNSLKVELSCSELIRSLFLSKTTKFDLGSLDGFSDSLREEIQKERFTNKQTSINEKWDELEQQMKDKDFQSFLTKRSDTGRNSIGLLFDLISGKYASDKAAKCEFPQLRKDDELYTYLYFKKLIDKDNDAWNTWERVLSVFDKLQYWYHDRDLYHRIGFLNAIASPGTEDDVICSLLNSKIKRSVLKEQHMVNLIKDAMTLPKDKGTNQPIVSLEQLRYDVSTHYKYIKKLLLLYNVETTRLQKEGNFFSFDRFRYNYKMVNGKEERADKTWTLEHIHAQNSDCLPEKKKDSWYEWIVCNKEALKKMSLGSPELTQEQKNIIEAL
;
A
#
# COMPACT_ATOMS: atom_id res chain seq x y z
N MET A 1 31.38 6.79 -32.16
CA MET A 1 30.56 6.44 -30.98
C MET A 1 30.02 7.75 -30.46
N THR A 2 28.75 8.06 -30.74
CA THR A 2 28.09 9.26 -30.20
C THR A 2 27.70 8.92 -28.76
N ASP A 3 28.21 9.71 -27.82
CA ASP A 3 27.95 9.50 -26.39
C ASP A 3 26.45 9.67 -26.08
N ASN A 4 25.96 8.97 -25.07
CA ASN A 4 24.62 9.18 -24.50
C ASN A 4 24.50 10.65 -24.05
N TYR A 5 23.38 11.25 -24.37
CA TYR A 5 23.19 12.69 -24.23
C TYR A 5 22.05 12.98 -23.26
N MET A 6 22.34 13.73 -22.21
CA MET A 6 21.36 14.10 -21.18
C MET A 6 21.35 15.61 -20.96
N ILE A 7 20.24 16.26 -21.26
CA ILE A 7 20.04 17.69 -21.04
C ILE A 7 18.66 17.99 -20.47
N ARG A 8 18.49 19.18 -19.96
CA ARG A 8 17.17 19.73 -19.65
C ARG A 8 16.58 20.38 -20.90
N ARG A 9 15.31 20.10 -21.17
CA ARG A 9 14.54 20.75 -22.25
C ARG A 9 13.26 21.33 -21.66
N ALA A 10 12.95 22.57 -21.99
CA ALA A 10 11.67 23.18 -21.67
C ALA A 10 10.57 22.67 -22.62
N ILE A 11 9.31 22.91 -22.29
CA ILE A 11 8.19 22.51 -23.14
C ILE A 11 8.33 23.03 -24.58
N PRO A 12 8.74 24.29 -24.85
CA PRO A 12 8.98 24.76 -26.22
C PRO A 12 9.98 23.91 -27.00
N ASP A 13 10.99 23.34 -26.35
CA ASP A 13 12.03 22.54 -27.01
C ASP A 13 11.52 21.15 -27.44
N LEU A 14 10.33 20.76 -26.99
CA LEU A 14 9.65 19.52 -27.37
C LEU A 14 8.76 19.69 -28.60
N LEU A 15 8.39 20.94 -28.92
CA LEU A 15 7.54 21.28 -30.06
C LEU A 15 8.26 20.95 -31.36
N ASP A 16 7.50 20.77 -32.43
CA ASP A 16 8.00 20.43 -33.76
C ASP A 16 8.75 19.07 -33.85
N LYS A 17 8.80 18.32 -32.77
CA LYS A 17 9.35 16.96 -32.76
C LYS A 17 8.29 15.93 -33.08
N LYS A 18 8.73 14.78 -33.59
CA LYS A 18 7.90 13.62 -33.91
C LYS A 18 8.28 12.48 -32.98
N TYR A 19 7.30 12.00 -32.22
CA TYR A 19 7.47 10.94 -31.22
C TYR A 19 6.81 9.66 -31.69
N TYR A 20 7.55 8.54 -31.62
CA TYR A 20 7.08 7.21 -31.95
C TYR A 20 7.02 6.37 -30.67
N ILE A 21 5.84 5.84 -30.35
CA ILE A 21 5.61 4.95 -29.22
C ILE A 21 5.59 3.52 -29.76
N PRO A 22 6.59 2.67 -29.42
CA PRO A 22 6.73 1.33 -29.97
C PRO A 22 5.69 0.34 -29.44
N GLU A 23 5.62 -0.84 -30.10
CA GLU A 23 4.59 -1.86 -29.86
C GLU A 23 4.63 -2.47 -28.45
N TYR A 24 5.82 -2.56 -27.85
CA TYR A 24 6.00 -3.13 -26.50
C TYR A 24 5.49 -2.22 -25.40
N GLN A 25 5.13 -0.97 -25.71
CA GLN A 25 4.57 -0.07 -24.73
C GLN A 25 3.04 -0.11 -24.72
N ARG A 26 2.47 -0.02 -23.52
CA ARG A 26 1.02 0.10 -23.38
C ARG A 26 0.49 1.39 -23.96
N GLY A 27 -0.79 1.43 -24.33
CA GLY A 27 -1.46 2.67 -24.71
C GLY A 27 -1.61 3.66 -23.55
N TYR A 28 -2.26 4.79 -23.82
CA TYR A 28 -2.51 5.80 -22.79
C TYR A 28 -3.49 5.27 -21.71
N ARG A 29 -3.14 5.44 -20.43
CA ARG A 29 -3.88 4.86 -19.29
C ARG A 29 -3.99 5.78 -18.07
N TRP A 30 -3.53 7.03 -18.16
CA TRP A 30 -3.73 7.95 -17.04
C TRP A 30 -5.22 8.22 -16.81
N GLU A 31 -5.61 8.12 -15.56
CA GLU A 31 -6.95 8.43 -15.09
C GLU A 31 -7.04 9.87 -14.57
N LYS A 32 -8.24 10.24 -14.15
CA LYS A 32 -8.53 11.57 -13.62
C LYS A 32 -7.55 12.02 -12.53
N THR A 33 -7.15 11.12 -11.64
CA THR A 33 -6.28 11.44 -10.50
C THR A 33 -4.90 11.91 -10.98
N GLN A 34 -4.22 11.12 -11.82
CA GLN A 34 -2.89 11.46 -12.31
C GLN A 34 -2.89 12.75 -13.13
N VAL A 35 -3.94 12.97 -13.93
CA VAL A 35 -4.10 14.19 -14.72
C VAL A 35 -4.29 15.42 -13.81
N LEU A 36 -5.13 15.31 -12.79
CA LEU A 36 -5.35 16.40 -11.82
C LEU A 36 -4.11 16.68 -10.97
N ASP A 37 -3.40 15.65 -10.52
CA ASP A 37 -2.16 15.81 -9.76
C ASP A 37 -1.14 16.60 -10.56
N LEU A 38 -0.93 16.25 -11.85
CA LEU A 38 -0.03 17.01 -12.72
C LEU A 38 -0.46 18.48 -12.87
N LEU A 39 -1.75 18.74 -13.12
CA LEU A 39 -2.26 20.12 -13.31
C LEU A 39 -2.12 20.93 -12.02
N GLN A 40 -2.42 20.33 -10.86
CA GLN A 40 -2.31 20.99 -9.57
C GLN A 40 -0.86 21.29 -9.19
N ASP A 41 0.05 20.37 -9.45
CA ASP A 41 1.48 20.54 -9.20
C ASP A 41 2.06 21.67 -10.06
N LEU A 42 1.74 21.68 -11.37
CA LEU A 42 2.15 22.76 -12.28
C LEU A 42 1.60 24.11 -11.81
N TYR A 43 0.31 24.17 -11.49
CA TYR A 43 -0.32 25.41 -11.04
C TYR A 43 0.26 25.91 -9.71
N ALA A 44 0.43 25.02 -8.73
CA ALA A 44 1.04 25.35 -7.45
C ALA A 44 2.47 25.89 -7.62
N PHE A 45 3.24 25.30 -8.54
CA PHE A 45 4.57 25.82 -8.90
C PHE A 45 4.47 27.21 -9.54
N PHE A 46 3.55 27.44 -10.47
CA PHE A 46 3.42 28.71 -11.17
C PHE A 46 3.06 29.88 -10.22
N ILE A 47 2.15 29.66 -9.26
CA ILE A 47 1.71 30.71 -8.34
C ILE A 47 2.60 30.85 -7.09
N GLY A 48 3.51 29.90 -6.82
CA GLY A 48 4.42 29.95 -5.66
C GLY A 48 5.47 31.08 -5.76
N ASP A 49 6.11 31.47 -4.67
CA ASP A 49 7.04 32.63 -4.58
C ASP A 49 8.46 32.39 -5.13
N THR A 50 8.71 31.27 -5.79
CA THR A 50 10.05 30.90 -6.27
C THR A 50 10.36 31.50 -7.64
N LYS A 51 11.23 32.49 -7.71
CA LYS A 51 11.68 33.11 -8.96
C LYS A 51 12.82 32.29 -9.61
N GLY A 52 12.82 32.22 -10.95
CA GLY A 52 13.94 31.64 -11.72
C GLY A 52 14.10 30.12 -11.57
N GLN A 53 13.13 29.42 -11.01
CA GLN A 53 13.14 27.98 -10.86
C GLN A 53 12.37 27.29 -11.98
N PHE A 54 12.60 25.99 -12.14
CA PHE A 54 11.87 25.17 -13.09
C PHE A 54 11.16 24.02 -12.40
N TYR A 55 10.01 23.60 -12.95
CA TYR A 55 9.33 22.37 -12.58
C TYR A 55 9.85 21.21 -13.44
N CYS A 56 10.36 20.17 -12.79
CA CYS A 56 10.90 19.00 -13.51
C CYS A 56 9.81 17.94 -13.68
N LEU A 57 9.43 17.68 -14.94
CA LEU A 57 8.44 16.65 -15.30
C LEU A 57 8.97 15.20 -15.30
N GLN A 58 10.12 14.95 -14.71
CA GLN A 58 10.81 13.66 -14.77
C GLN A 58 11.43 13.35 -16.16
N PRO A 59 12.25 12.29 -16.28
CA PRO A 59 12.93 11.97 -17.54
C PRO A 59 11.98 11.54 -18.66
N ILE A 60 12.32 11.97 -19.88
CA ILE A 60 11.84 11.40 -21.13
C ILE A 60 13.04 10.76 -21.81
N VAL A 61 12.95 9.46 -22.05
CA VAL A 61 14.04 8.68 -22.65
C VAL A 61 13.67 8.33 -24.07
N VAL A 62 14.56 8.68 -25.00
CA VAL A 62 14.31 8.50 -26.44
C VAL A 62 15.53 7.92 -27.14
N LYS A 63 15.28 7.33 -28.31
CA LYS A 63 16.28 6.95 -29.30
C LYS A 63 15.91 7.54 -30.65
N GLU A 64 16.87 8.11 -31.35
CA GLU A 64 16.63 8.59 -32.72
C GLU A 64 16.24 7.44 -33.66
N LYS A 65 15.25 7.69 -34.51
CA LYS A 65 14.72 6.74 -35.49
C LYS A 65 14.39 7.44 -36.80
N GLN A 66 14.98 6.97 -37.88
CA GLN A 66 14.62 7.45 -39.22
C GLN A 66 13.40 6.69 -39.73
N MET A 67 12.34 7.43 -40.10
CA MET A 67 11.12 6.86 -40.66
C MET A 67 10.67 7.75 -41.84
N ASN A 68 10.50 7.17 -43.01
CA ASN A 68 10.05 7.89 -44.23
C ASN A 68 10.87 9.15 -44.56
N ASN A 69 12.19 9.09 -44.40
CA ASN A 69 13.13 10.21 -44.53
C ASN A 69 12.91 11.37 -43.55
N GLU A 70 12.23 11.12 -42.45
CA GLU A 70 12.02 12.09 -41.39
C GLU A 70 12.63 11.56 -40.05
N LEU A 71 13.10 12.51 -39.22
CA LEU A 71 13.62 12.19 -37.90
C LEU A 71 12.46 12.06 -36.92
N TRP A 72 12.39 10.89 -36.30
CA TRP A 72 11.48 10.56 -35.20
C TRP A 72 12.28 10.23 -33.95
N TYR A 73 11.65 10.39 -32.79
CA TYR A 73 12.19 9.98 -31.51
C TYR A 73 11.36 8.81 -31.00
N GLU A 74 11.95 7.61 -31.02
CA GLU A 74 11.35 6.43 -30.38
C GLU A 74 11.40 6.61 -28.87
N VAL A 75 10.22 6.70 -28.24
CA VAL A 75 10.10 6.94 -26.81
C VAL A 75 10.28 5.63 -26.06
N ILE A 76 11.31 5.55 -25.23
CA ILE A 76 11.62 4.38 -24.39
C ILE A 76 10.93 4.53 -23.02
N ASP A 77 10.90 5.75 -22.44
CA ASP A 77 10.15 6.06 -21.23
C ASP A 77 9.58 7.48 -21.30
N GLY A 78 8.47 7.72 -20.61
CA GLY A 78 7.81 9.02 -20.52
C GLY A 78 6.59 9.19 -21.44
N GLN A 79 6.13 8.14 -22.12
CA GLN A 79 5.00 8.21 -23.06
C GLN A 79 3.70 8.78 -22.45
N GLN A 80 3.34 8.38 -21.22
CA GLN A 80 2.11 8.83 -20.56
C GLN A 80 2.15 10.36 -20.34
N ARG A 81 3.30 10.86 -19.91
CA ARG A 81 3.53 12.31 -19.69
C ARG A 81 3.46 13.09 -21.00
N LEU A 82 4.18 12.64 -22.04
CA LEU A 82 4.11 13.25 -23.36
C LEU A 82 2.66 13.30 -23.86
N THR A 83 1.92 12.20 -23.74
CA THR A 83 0.52 12.15 -24.17
C THR A 83 -0.34 13.14 -23.38
N THR A 84 -0.19 13.21 -22.07
CA THR A 84 -0.96 14.15 -21.23
C THR A 84 -0.62 15.61 -21.56
N ILE A 85 0.67 15.94 -21.73
CA ILE A 85 1.10 17.28 -22.16
C ILE A 85 0.48 17.64 -23.53
N ARG A 86 0.44 16.69 -24.48
CA ARG A 86 -0.18 16.90 -25.80
C ARG A 86 -1.69 17.20 -25.66
N ILE A 87 -2.39 16.53 -24.74
CA ILE A 87 -3.81 16.80 -24.47
C ILE A 87 -3.99 18.17 -23.79
N ILE A 88 -3.12 18.53 -22.83
CA ILE A 88 -3.14 19.86 -22.20
C ILE A 88 -2.99 20.94 -23.27
N MET A 89 -2.01 20.80 -24.18
CA MET A 89 -1.81 21.72 -25.28
C MET A 89 -3.05 21.85 -26.18
N GLN A 90 -3.69 20.71 -26.51
CA GLN A 90 -4.90 20.67 -27.34
C GLN A 90 -6.06 21.45 -26.72
N ILE A 91 -6.28 21.29 -25.42
CA ILE A 91 -7.35 22.00 -24.70
C ILE A 91 -6.99 23.46 -24.47
N TYR A 92 -5.75 23.74 -24.06
CA TYR A 92 -5.26 25.09 -23.82
C TYR A 92 -5.33 25.96 -25.06
N ASP A 93 -4.86 25.47 -26.24
CA ASP A 93 -4.88 26.20 -27.50
C ASP A 93 -6.32 26.58 -27.91
N GLN A 94 -7.29 25.69 -27.71
CA GLN A 94 -8.70 25.99 -28.00
C GLN A 94 -9.31 27.01 -27.04
N LEU A 95 -8.93 26.98 -25.75
CA LEU A 95 -9.37 27.99 -24.79
C LEU A 95 -8.76 29.36 -25.08
N ASN A 96 -7.49 29.38 -25.50
CA ASN A 96 -6.74 30.61 -25.77
C ASN A 96 -7.04 31.20 -27.14
N SER A 97 -7.41 30.40 -28.13
CA SER A 97 -7.73 30.87 -29.51
C SER A 97 -8.92 31.83 -29.54
N ASN A 98 -9.77 31.82 -28.55
CA ASN A 98 -10.86 32.77 -28.37
C ASN A 98 -10.40 34.13 -27.81
N MET A 99 -9.14 34.22 -27.34
CA MET A 99 -8.60 35.42 -26.68
C MET A 99 -7.40 36.05 -27.41
N PHE A 100 -6.57 35.27 -28.13
CA PHE A 100 -5.34 35.76 -28.79
C PHE A 100 -5.02 35.00 -30.09
N THR A 101 -4.19 35.58 -30.94
CA THR A 101 -3.75 35.01 -32.24
C THR A 101 -3.05 33.65 -32.05
N THR A 102 -3.53 32.66 -32.77
CA THR A 102 -3.18 31.24 -32.66
C THR A 102 -1.76 30.98 -33.17
N ILE A 103 -0.85 30.59 -32.27
CA ILE A 103 0.32 29.81 -32.66
C ILE A 103 0.02 28.39 -32.18
N SER A 104 -0.23 27.46 -33.09
CA SER A 104 -0.45 26.05 -32.77
C SER A 104 0.89 25.42 -32.41
N HIS A 105 1.20 25.36 -31.14
CA HIS A 105 2.42 24.73 -30.60
C HIS A 105 2.13 23.30 -30.22
N LYS A 106 2.32 22.37 -31.17
CA LYS A 106 2.03 20.96 -30.93
C LYS A 106 3.12 20.08 -31.52
N TYR A 107 3.44 18.98 -30.84
CA TYR A 107 4.26 17.90 -31.37
C TYR A 107 3.39 16.74 -31.83
N THR A 108 3.92 15.92 -32.72
CA THR A 108 3.26 14.71 -33.22
C THR A 108 3.60 13.51 -32.37
N ILE A 109 2.59 12.73 -31.94
CA ILE A 109 2.78 11.43 -31.31
C ILE A 109 2.09 10.36 -32.14
N MET A 110 2.86 9.35 -32.55
CA MET A 110 2.35 8.19 -33.26
C MET A 110 2.57 6.93 -32.40
N TYR A 111 1.54 6.13 -32.24
CA TYR A 111 1.63 4.84 -31.58
C TYR A 111 1.67 3.73 -32.62
N ALA A 112 2.66 2.83 -32.54
CA ALA A 112 2.81 1.72 -33.49
C ALA A 112 1.55 0.86 -33.59
N THR A 113 0.89 0.62 -32.47
CA THR A 113 -0.34 -0.19 -32.37
C THR A 113 -1.62 0.62 -32.56
N ARG A 114 -1.54 1.95 -32.81
CA ARG A 114 -2.67 2.89 -32.89
C ARG A 114 -2.35 3.96 -33.92
N PRO A 115 -2.38 3.64 -35.22
CA PRO A 115 -2.02 4.59 -36.30
C PRO A 115 -2.92 5.85 -36.29
N ASP A 116 -4.19 5.70 -35.87
CA ASP A 116 -5.17 6.79 -35.83
C ASP A 116 -4.98 7.77 -34.66
N MET A 117 -3.92 7.61 -33.84
CA MET A 117 -3.75 8.42 -32.62
C MET A 117 -3.66 9.91 -32.91
N VAL A 118 -3.02 10.31 -34.01
CA VAL A 118 -2.91 11.72 -34.43
C VAL A 118 -4.31 12.27 -34.69
N ASP A 119 -5.13 11.54 -35.43
CA ASP A 119 -6.50 11.94 -35.73
C ASP A 119 -7.39 12.01 -34.48
N ILE A 120 -7.16 11.12 -33.52
CA ILE A 120 -7.86 11.14 -32.23
C ILE A 120 -7.56 12.43 -31.49
N PHE A 121 -6.29 12.87 -31.41
CA PHE A 121 -5.96 14.14 -30.76
C PHE A 121 -6.60 15.34 -31.47
N GLU A 122 -6.58 15.38 -32.79
CA GLU A 122 -7.15 16.49 -33.57
C GLU A 122 -8.71 16.49 -33.53
N SER A 123 -9.33 15.35 -33.22
CA SER A 123 -10.78 15.26 -33.06
C SER A 123 -11.30 15.80 -31.73
N ILE A 124 -10.41 16.02 -30.73
CA ILE A 124 -10.80 16.60 -29.45
C ILE A 124 -11.16 18.07 -29.63
N LYS A 125 -12.45 18.39 -29.50
CA LYS A 125 -12.97 19.75 -29.62
C LYS A 125 -13.77 20.16 -28.41
N ILE A 126 -13.63 21.43 -28.02
CA ILE A 126 -14.44 22.04 -26.98
C ILE A 126 -15.78 22.46 -27.58
N VAL A 127 -16.86 21.95 -27.00
CA VAL A 127 -18.22 22.42 -27.24
C VAL A 127 -18.46 23.62 -26.35
N PRO A 128 -18.75 24.80 -26.92
CA PRO A 128 -19.00 26.01 -26.14
C PRO A 128 -20.15 25.84 -25.15
N PRO A 129 -20.16 26.58 -24.04
CA PRO A 129 -21.26 26.56 -23.11
C PRO A 129 -22.55 27.10 -23.73
N THR A 130 -23.66 26.53 -23.37
CA THR A 130 -25.01 27.03 -23.70
C THR A 130 -25.70 27.58 -22.46
N THR A 131 -26.89 28.19 -22.61
CA THR A 131 -27.70 28.67 -21.48
C THR A 131 -28.08 27.56 -20.48
N SER A 132 -28.01 26.29 -20.91
CA SER A 132 -28.44 25.14 -20.12
C SER A 132 -27.32 24.14 -19.78
N SER A 133 -26.11 24.30 -20.35
CA SER A 133 -24.99 23.36 -20.10
C SER A 133 -23.63 24.06 -20.12
N PRO A 134 -22.70 23.65 -19.23
CA PRO A 134 -21.33 24.16 -19.23
C PRO A 134 -20.56 23.69 -20.48
N ALA A 135 -19.41 24.31 -20.74
CA ALA A 135 -18.48 23.85 -21.79
C ALA A 135 -18.09 22.38 -21.53
N THR A 136 -18.04 21.59 -22.58
CA THR A 136 -17.69 20.16 -22.52
C THR A 136 -16.79 19.76 -23.69
N ILE A 137 -16.32 18.53 -23.71
CA ILE A 137 -15.62 17.93 -24.86
C ILE A 137 -16.64 17.16 -25.69
N ASP A 138 -16.51 17.23 -27.01
CA ASP A 138 -17.29 16.42 -27.94
C ASP A 138 -17.28 14.94 -27.56
N GLU A 139 -18.29 14.20 -28.02
CA GLU A 139 -18.33 12.77 -27.86
C GLU A 139 -17.23 12.08 -28.71
N ILE A 140 -16.79 10.92 -28.25
CA ILE A 140 -15.82 10.12 -29.00
C ILE A 140 -16.45 9.70 -30.33
N PRO A 141 -15.83 10.02 -31.48
CA PRO A 141 -16.34 9.58 -32.76
C PRO A 141 -16.57 8.05 -32.79
N SER A 142 -17.68 7.61 -33.39
CA SER A 142 -18.09 6.20 -33.38
C SER A 142 -17.02 5.23 -33.90
N LYS A 143 -16.19 5.69 -34.85
CA LYS A 143 -15.06 4.90 -35.40
C LYS A 143 -14.01 4.53 -34.36
N TRP A 144 -13.87 5.29 -33.24
CA TRP A 144 -12.88 5.07 -32.18
C TRP A 144 -13.51 4.75 -30.82
N SER A 145 -14.85 4.73 -30.71
CA SER A 145 -15.54 4.48 -29.45
C SER A 145 -15.25 3.10 -28.81
N HIS A 146 -14.84 2.13 -29.65
CA HIS A 146 -14.44 0.79 -29.22
C HIS A 146 -12.98 0.71 -28.71
N MET A 147 -12.17 1.77 -28.93
CA MET A 147 -10.77 1.81 -28.54
C MET A 147 -10.62 2.31 -27.10
N ILE A 148 -10.05 1.49 -26.23
CA ILE A 148 -9.84 1.82 -24.82
C ILE A 148 -9.00 3.10 -24.68
N ASP A 149 -7.97 3.29 -25.52
CA ASP A 149 -7.08 4.45 -25.47
C ASP A 149 -7.84 5.77 -25.71
N SER A 150 -8.79 5.77 -26.66
CA SER A 150 -9.64 6.93 -26.95
C SER A 150 -10.47 7.32 -25.73
N VAL A 151 -11.01 6.36 -25.01
CA VAL A 151 -11.78 6.61 -23.79
C VAL A 151 -10.93 7.32 -22.72
N TYR A 152 -9.68 6.84 -22.49
CA TYR A 152 -8.76 7.49 -21.55
C TYR A 152 -8.36 8.89 -22.00
N ILE A 153 -8.07 9.09 -23.29
CA ILE A 153 -7.70 10.40 -23.86
C ILE A 153 -8.84 11.41 -23.71
N TYR A 154 -10.07 11.02 -24.07
CA TYR A 154 -11.23 11.89 -23.93
C TYR A 154 -11.58 12.18 -22.47
N ASN A 155 -11.43 11.21 -21.56
CA ASN A 155 -11.61 11.44 -20.14
C ASN A 155 -10.55 12.39 -19.56
N ALA A 156 -9.31 12.27 -20.01
CA ALA A 156 -8.25 13.23 -19.67
C ALA A 156 -8.58 14.63 -20.19
N ALA A 157 -9.01 14.75 -21.45
CA ALA A 157 -9.42 16.02 -22.05
C ALA A 157 -10.59 16.68 -21.29
N LYS A 158 -11.62 15.90 -20.94
CA LYS A 158 -12.76 16.38 -20.10
C LYS A 158 -12.28 16.84 -18.72
N THR A 159 -11.35 16.12 -18.13
CA THR A 159 -10.78 16.46 -16.82
C THR A 159 -10.00 17.76 -16.88
N ILE A 160 -9.15 17.94 -17.91
CA ILE A 160 -8.34 19.14 -18.14
C ILE A 160 -9.25 20.35 -18.40
N LEU A 161 -10.24 20.20 -19.30
CA LEU A 161 -11.20 21.28 -19.57
C LEU A 161 -11.94 21.70 -18.31
N LYS A 162 -12.50 20.75 -17.58
CA LYS A 162 -13.21 21.03 -16.33
C LYS A 162 -12.34 21.78 -15.34
N TRP A 163 -11.09 21.37 -15.18
CA TRP A 163 -10.15 22.01 -14.26
C TRP A 163 -9.87 23.48 -14.66
N PHE A 164 -9.70 23.80 -15.95
CA PHE A 164 -9.57 25.18 -16.40
C PHE A 164 -10.85 25.99 -16.24
N MET A 165 -12.01 25.36 -16.46
CA MET A 165 -13.31 26.04 -16.37
C MET A 165 -13.76 26.32 -14.93
N GLU A 166 -13.26 25.59 -13.94
CA GLU A 166 -13.49 25.87 -12.51
C GLU A 166 -12.89 27.22 -12.08
N ASP A 167 -11.79 27.64 -12.73
CA ASP A 167 -11.13 28.93 -12.50
C ASP A 167 -10.39 29.37 -13.76
N LEU A 168 -10.98 30.28 -14.52
CA LEU A 168 -10.41 30.79 -15.77
C LEU A 168 -9.09 31.55 -15.60
N SER A 169 -8.76 32.03 -14.38
CA SER A 169 -7.47 32.64 -14.11
C SER A 169 -6.30 31.68 -14.36
N ARG A 170 -6.53 30.38 -14.24
CA ARG A 170 -5.56 29.32 -14.53
C ARG A 170 -5.07 29.35 -15.98
N VAL A 171 -5.94 29.71 -16.94
CA VAL A 171 -5.56 29.86 -18.36
C VAL A 171 -4.51 30.96 -18.51
N GLY A 172 -4.69 32.12 -17.85
CA GLY A 172 -3.72 33.20 -17.85
C GLY A 172 -2.37 32.82 -17.22
N VAL A 173 -2.40 32.09 -16.10
CA VAL A 173 -1.19 31.60 -15.43
C VAL A 173 -0.45 30.60 -16.32
N PHE A 174 -1.15 29.68 -16.99
CA PHE A 174 -0.53 28.74 -17.93
C PHE A 174 0.04 29.47 -19.13
N SER A 175 -0.65 30.51 -19.66
CA SER A 175 -0.13 31.37 -20.72
C SER A 175 1.21 32.00 -20.37
N GLN A 176 1.37 32.38 -19.12
CA GLN A 176 2.58 33.07 -18.66
C GLN A 176 3.79 32.15 -18.52
N TYR A 177 3.59 30.89 -18.09
CA TYR A 177 4.70 30.04 -17.63
C TYR A 177 4.87 28.71 -18.36
N PHE A 178 3.81 28.15 -18.95
CA PHE A 178 3.86 26.82 -19.53
C PHE A 178 4.77 26.70 -20.76
N TYR A 179 4.83 27.76 -21.59
CA TYR A 179 5.63 27.81 -22.80
C TYR A 179 6.92 28.64 -22.65
N GLN A 180 7.40 28.83 -21.40
CA GLN A 180 8.65 29.56 -21.19
C GLN A 180 9.86 28.68 -21.49
N THR A 181 10.89 29.28 -22.11
CA THR A 181 12.18 28.62 -22.39
C THR A 181 13.01 28.48 -21.10
N ALA A 182 14.00 27.58 -21.11
CA ALA A 182 14.87 27.35 -19.98
C ALA A 182 15.65 28.61 -19.54
N ASP A 183 16.00 29.48 -20.50
CA ASP A 183 16.84 30.66 -20.27
C ASP A 183 16.02 31.96 -20.09
N SER A 184 14.70 31.87 -19.97
CA SER A 184 13.83 33.06 -19.89
C SER A 184 13.99 33.88 -18.59
N GLY A 185 14.72 33.38 -17.60
CA GLY A 185 14.83 34.00 -16.29
C GLY A 185 13.53 33.99 -15.47
N THR A 186 12.50 33.33 -15.97
CA THR A 186 11.19 33.14 -15.36
C THR A 186 10.96 31.66 -15.06
N LYS A 187 9.84 31.35 -14.38
CA LYS A 187 9.43 29.96 -14.16
C LYS A 187 9.20 29.25 -15.49
N SER A 188 9.69 28.03 -15.59
CA SER A 188 9.51 27.17 -16.78
C SER A 188 9.22 25.73 -16.39
N VAL A 189 8.57 24.99 -17.28
CA VAL A 189 8.34 23.55 -17.14
C VAL A 189 9.37 22.84 -18.01
N GLN A 190 10.17 21.96 -17.40
CA GLN A 190 11.26 21.27 -18.06
C GLN A 190 11.20 19.77 -17.85
N VAL A 191 11.74 19.02 -18.81
CA VAL A 191 11.97 17.57 -18.73
C VAL A 191 13.47 17.30 -18.70
N VAL A 192 13.87 16.21 -18.09
CA VAL A 192 15.21 15.64 -18.29
C VAL A 192 15.15 14.82 -19.58
N TRP A 193 15.70 15.36 -20.65
CA TRP A 193 15.80 14.68 -21.92
C TRP A 193 17.01 13.77 -21.92
N TYR A 194 16.81 12.48 -22.07
CA TYR A 194 17.87 11.49 -22.20
C TYR A 194 17.77 10.81 -23.55
N GLU A 195 18.76 11.07 -24.39
CA GLU A 195 18.88 10.47 -25.70
C GLU A 195 19.95 9.39 -25.68
N THR A 196 19.53 8.17 -26.01
CA THR A 196 20.43 7.01 -26.00
C THR A 196 20.82 6.62 -27.41
N ASN A 197 22.12 6.40 -27.60
CA ASN A 197 22.69 5.89 -28.84
C ASN A 197 23.20 4.45 -28.67
N GLU A 198 22.78 3.75 -27.61
CA GLU A 198 23.15 2.35 -27.41
C GLU A 198 22.72 1.49 -28.61
N GLU A 199 23.60 0.63 -29.10
CA GLU A 199 23.30 -0.34 -30.17
C GLU A 199 22.26 -1.39 -29.77
N LYS A 200 21.98 -1.50 -28.46
CA LYS A 200 20.95 -2.41 -27.93
C LYS A 200 19.56 -2.06 -28.42
N GLU A 201 18.74 -3.07 -28.52
CA GLU A 201 17.33 -2.88 -28.84
C GLU A 201 16.63 -1.97 -27.82
N PRO A 202 15.79 -1.03 -28.25
CA PRO A 202 15.05 -0.14 -27.34
C PRO A 202 14.26 -0.87 -26.26
N HIS A 203 13.74 -2.06 -26.57
CA HIS A 203 13.03 -2.93 -25.64
C HIS A 203 13.93 -3.40 -24.46
N ASP A 204 15.18 -3.74 -24.74
CA ASP A 204 16.12 -4.16 -23.70
C ASP A 204 16.51 -2.99 -22.78
N ILE A 205 16.66 -1.79 -23.38
CA ILE A 205 16.89 -0.55 -22.61
C ILE A 205 15.69 -0.26 -21.71
N PHE A 206 14.46 -0.36 -22.26
CA PHE A 206 13.22 -0.20 -21.51
C PHE A 206 13.13 -1.18 -20.34
N ASN A 207 13.37 -2.48 -20.58
CA ASN A 207 13.32 -3.50 -19.52
C ASN A 207 14.38 -3.24 -18.45
N ARG A 208 15.60 -2.89 -18.84
CA ARG A 208 16.69 -2.56 -17.90
C ARG A 208 16.33 -1.33 -17.05
N MET A 209 15.80 -0.27 -17.66
CA MET A 209 15.41 0.94 -16.93
C MET A 209 14.25 0.69 -15.98
N ASN A 210 13.26 -0.09 -16.38
CA ASN A 210 12.13 -0.45 -15.51
C ASN A 210 12.52 -1.45 -14.43
N SER A 211 13.41 -2.40 -14.70
CA SER A 211 13.93 -3.34 -13.69
C SER A 211 14.81 -2.66 -12.64
N LEU A 212 15.45 -1.53 -12.98
CA LEU A 212 16.27 -0.73 -12.07
C LEU A 212 15.47 0.38 -11.36
N LYS A 213 14.23 0.61 -11.75
CA LYS A 213 13.34 1.50 -11.00
C LYS A 213 12.90 0.79 -9.72
N VAL A 214 13.64 1.03 -8.65
CA VAL A 214 13.12 0.79 -7.31
C VAL A 214 12.04 1.84 -7.11
N GLU A 215 10.78 1.44 -7.26
CA GLU A 215 9.66 2.31 -6.95
C GLU A 215 9.75 2.68 -5.46
N LEU A 216 9.63 3.97 -5.16
CA LEU A 216 9.56 4.42 -3.78
C LEU A 216 8.34 3.75 -3.14
N SER A 217 8.58 3.05 -2.05
CA SER A 217 7.51 2.47 -1.26
C SER A 217 6.63 3.55 -0.64
N CYS A 218 5.37 3.23 -0.32
CA CYS A 218 4.48 4.16 0.38
C CYS A 218 5.13 4.73 1.64
N SER A 219 5.92 3.96 2.39
CA SER A 219 6.61 4.43 3.59
C SER A 219 7.71 5.45 3.29
N GLU A 220 8.48 5.30 2.20
CA GLU A 220 9.48 6.28 1.79
C GLU A 220 8.83 7.59 1.33
N LEU A 221 7.69 7.51 0.64
CA LEU A 221 6.89 8.69 0.29
C LEU A 221 6.35 9.39 1.54
N ILE A 222 5.88 8.64 2.55
CA ILE A 222 5.44 9.19 3.84
C ILE A 222 6.60 9.83 4.59
N ARG A 223 7.80 9.20 4.60
CA ARG A 223 9.01 9.80 5.20
C ARG A 223 9.31 11.15 4.57
N SER A 224 9.34 11.20 3.23
CA SER A 224 9.56 12.44 2.50
C SER A 224 8.52 13.51 2.83
N LEU A 225 7.24 13.11 2.96
CA LEU A 225 6.15 14.01 3.31
C LEU A 225 6.34 14.62 4.70
N PHE A 226 6.70 13.82 5.72
CA PHE A 226 7.00 14.34 7.05
C PHE A 226 8.20 15.29 7.04
N LEU A 227 9.29 14.92 6.37
CA LEU A 227 10.49 15.75 6.30
C LEU A 227 10.27 17.07 5.58
N SER A 228 9.43 17.09 4.52
CA SER A 228 9.19 18.29 3.71
C SER A 228 8.18 19.26 4.33
N LYS A 229 7.18 18.75 5.07
CA LYS A 229 6.08 19.56 5.60
C LYS A 229 6.22 19.96 7.08
N THR A 230 7.33 19.60 7.73
CA THR A 230 7.60 19.96 9.14
C THR A 230 7.92 21.45 9.34
N THR A 231 7.89 22.27 8.30
CA THR A 231 8.40 23.65 8.27
C THR A 231 7.47 24.71 8.81
N LYS A 232 6.19 24.44 9.05
CA LYS A 232 5.27 25.50 9.50
C LYS A 232 5.38 25.69 11.01
N PHE A 233 6.01 26.78 11.42
CA PHE A 233 6.02 27.28 12.80
C PHE A 233 5.14 28.51 12.94
N ASP A 234 4.45 28.59 14.06
CA ASP A 234 3.83 29.82 14.49
C ASP A 234 4.94 30.79 14.94
N LEU A 235 5.11 31.87 14.17
CA LEU A 235 6.08 32.95 14.44
C LEU A 235 5.70 33.82 15.63
N GLY A 236 4.46 33.71 16.13
CA GLY A 236 3.95 34.55 17.21
C GLY A 236 4.74 34.45 18.51
N SER A 237 5.51 33.38 18.74
CA SER A 237 6.36 33.23 19.93
C SER A 237 7.73 33.93 19.84
N LEU A 238 8.04 34.54 18.69
CA LEU A 238 9.33 35.21 18.44
C LEU A 238 9.18 36.74 18.28
N ASP A 239 8.08 37.29 18.73
CA ASP A 239 7.89 38.75 18.77
C ASP A 239 8.99 39.43 19.62
N GLY A 240 9.68 40.40 19.03
CA GLY A 240 10.81 41.10 19.66
C GLY A 240 12.21 40.72 19.16
N PHE A 241 12.35 39.66 18.37
CA PHE A 241 13.63 39.31 17.72
C PHE A 241 13.76 39.96 16.33
N SER A 242 15.01 40.20 15.88
CA SER A 242 15.27 40.65 14.50
C SER A 242 14.89 39.57 13.48
N ASP A 243 14.54 39.96 12.24
CA ASP A 243 14.13 39.02 11.21
C ASP A 243 15.21 38.00 10.89
N SER A 244 16.49 38.40 10.87
CA SER A 244 17.63 37.48 10.67
C SER A 244 17.74 36.41 11.78
N LEU A 245 17.51 36.80 13.03
CA LEU A 245 17.56 35.86 14.16
C LEU A 245 16.34 34.92 14.17
N ARG A 246 15.17 35.42 13.74
CA ARG A 246 13.97 34.59 13.55
C ARG A 246 14.21 33.51 12.50
N GLU A 247 14.80 33.86 11.34
CA GLU A 247 15.13 32.92 10.28
C GLU A 247 16.15 31.85 10.75
N GLU A 248 17.17 32.26 11.51
CA GLU A 248 18.16 31.34 12.05
C GLU A 248 17.55 30.36 13.06
N ILE A 249 16.75 30.85 14.01
CA ILE A 249 16.03 30.00 14.96
C ILE A 249 15.07 29.03 14.25
N GLN A 250 14.38 29.50 13.22
CA GLN A 250 13.49 28.64 12.42
C GLN A 250 14.26 27.53 11.71
N LYS A 251 15.38 27.87 11.08
CA LYS A 251 16.23 26.90 10.38
C LYS A 251 16.79 25.85 11.34
N GLU A 252 17.25 26.28 12.51
CA GLU A 252 17.75 25.37 13.53
C GLU A 252 16.65 24.43 14.05
N ARG A 253 15.50 24.96 14.41
CA ARG A 253 14.35 24.16 14.87
C ARG A 253 13.89 23.17 13.81
N PHE A 254 13.87 23.59 12.54
CA PHE A 254 13.54 22.73 11.42
C PHE A 254 14.53 21.57 11.29
N THR A 255 15.82 21.88 11.29
CA THR A 255 16.90 20.86 11.21
C THR A 255 16.82 19.88 12.38
N ASN A 256 16.59 20.37 13.61
CA ASN A 256 16.45 19.52 14.79
C ASN A 256 15.25 18.57 14.69
N LYS A 257 14.10 19.03 14.17
CA LYS A 257 12.94 18.18 13.95
C LYS A 257 13.18 17.15 12.86
N GLN A 258 13.81 17.52 11.75
CA GLN A 258 14.16 16.56 10.70
C GLN A 258 15.11 15.47 11.22
N THR A 259 16.12 15.86 12.01
CA THR A 259 17.04 14.91 12.64
C THR A 259 16.29 13.96 13.57
N SER A 260 15.42 14.49 14.43
CA SER A 260 14.60 13.68 15.33
C SER A 260 13.67 12.71 14.57
N ILE A 261 13.05 13.15 13.46
CA ILE A 261 12.23 12.24 12.62
C ILE A 261 13.10 11.14 12.05
N ASN A 262 14.29 11.44 11.52
CA ASN A 262 15.17 10.45 10.91
C ASN A 262 15.65 9.41 11.92
N GLU A 263 16.11 9.84 13.09
CA GLU A 263 16.57 8.93 14.15
C GLU A 263 15.45 8.00 14.62
N LYS A 264 14.28 8.57 14.90
CA LYS A 264 13.11 7.78 15.31
C LYS A 264 12.57 6.89 14.20
N TRP A 265 12.66 7.31 12.94
CA TRP A 265 12.27 6.47 11.81
C TRP A 265 13.11 5.21 11.73
N ASP A 266 14.43 5.33 11.84
CA ASP A 266 15.34 4.19 11.75
C ASP A 266 15.13 3.22 12.94
N GLU A 267 14.84 3.75 14.14
CA GLU A 267 14.45 2.94 15.31
C GLU A 267 13.14 2.18 15.07
N LEU A 268 12.10 2.86 14.57
CA LEU A 268 10.81 2.24 14.24
C LEU A 268 10.97 1.15 13.17
N GLU A 269 11.74 1.45 12.11
CA GLU A 269 11.99 0.49 11.05
C GLU A 269 12.70 -0.77 11.55
N GLN A 270 13.68 -0.62 12.43
CA GLN A 270 14.38 -1.75 13.03
C GLN A 270 13.46 -2.60 13.90
N GLN A 271 12.65 -1.98 14.76
CA GLN A 271 11.73 -2.69 15.64
C GLN A 271 10.60 -3.37 14.85
N MET A 272 10.11 -2.73 13.79
CA MET A 272 9.11 -3.32 12.90
C MET A 272 9.64 -4.49 12.05
N LYS A 273 10.96 -4.74 11.96
CA LYS A 273 11.55 -5.93 11.32
C LYS A 273 11.47 -7.20 12.19
N ASP A 274 11.14 -7.08 13.47
CA ASP A 274 10.94 -8.22 14.34
C ASP A 274 9.74 -9.06 13.87
N LYS A 275 10.02 -10.33 13.55
CA LYS A 275 9.02 -11.26 13.01
C LYS A 275 7.95 -11.62 14.04
N ASP A 276 8.32 -11.75 15.30
CA ASP A 276 7.38 -12.04 16.38
C ASP A 276 6.45 -10.85 16.61
N PHE A 277 6.99 -9.63 16.57
CA PHE A 277 6.19 -8.42 16.66
C PHE A 277 5.23 -8.27 15.46
N GLN A 278 5.70 -8.48 14.24
CA GLN A 278 4.82 -8.48 13.05
C GLN A 278 3.71 -9.53 13.15
N SER A 279 4.06 -10.75 13.57
CA SER A 279 3.09 -11.85 13.73
C SER A 279 2.08 -11.60 14.84
N PHE A 280 2.45 -10.82 15.85
CA PHE A 280 1.52 -10.33 16.85
C PHE A 280 0.53 -9.30 16.27
N LEU A 281 1.01 -8.38 15.41
CA LEU A 281 0.20 -7.28 14.88
C LEU A 281 -0.76 -7.71 13.77
N THR A 282 -0.34 -8.58 12.87
CA THR A 282 -1.15 -8.98 11.70
C THR A 282 -0.92 -10.44 11.31
N LYS A 283 -1.91 -11.01 10.62
CA LYS A 283 -1.81 -12.33 10.00
C LYS A 283 -1.38 -12.27 8.53
N ARG A 284 -1.19 -11.09 7.97
CA ARG A 284 -0.75 -10.94 6.57
C ARG A 284 0.68 -11.44 6.40
N SER A 285 0.95 -12.13 5.29
CA SER A 285 2.25 -12.72 4.97
C SER A 285 3.18 -11.80 4.16
N ASP A 286 2.67 -10.71 3.61
CA ASP A 286 3.35 -9.84 2.65
C ASP A 286 4.16 -8.68 3.27
N THR A 287 4.26 -8.65 4.60
CA THR A 287 4.92 -7.56 5.34
C THR A 287 6.46 -7.53 5.22
N GLY A 288 7.07 -8.53 4.56
CA GLY A 288 8.51 -8.78 4.63
C GLY A 288 9.44 -7.76 3.96
N ARG A 289 8.99 -6.98 2.97
CA ARG A 289 9.83 -6.00 2.26
C ARG A 289 9.74 -4.58 2.83
N ASN A 290 8.63 -4.27 3.51
CA ASN A 290 8.37 -2.92 4.01
C ASN A 290 7.77 -2.97 5.41
N SER A 291 8.59 -3.37 6.37
CA SER A 291 8.16 -3.60 7.75
C SER A 291 7.52 -2.38 8.42
N ILE A 292 8.08 -1.18 8.22
CA ILE A 292 7.51 0.06 8.76
C ILE A 292 6.19 0.44 8.07
N GLY A 293 5.97 0.02 6.82
CA GLY A 293 4.72 0.21 6.09
C GLY A 293 3.52 -0.39 6.82
N LEU A 294 3.71 -1.52 7.53
CA LEU A 294 2.67 -2.13 8.36
C LEU A 294 2.13 -1.16 9.42
N LEU A 295 3.00 -0.39 10.08
CA LEU A 295 2.57 0.60 11.07
C LEU A 295 1.65 1.65 10.43
N PHE A 296 2.02 2.18 9.27
CA PHE A 296 1.23 3.18 8.55
C PHE A 296 -0.07 2.60 8.00
N ASP A 297 -0.06 1.34 7.54
CA ASP A 297 -1.26 0.64 7.08
C ASP A 297 -2.26 0.43 8.23
N LEU A 298 -1.79 0.05 9.43
CA LEU A 298 -2.64 -0.09 10.61
C LEU A 298 -3.23 1.26 11.05
N ILE A 299 -2.46 2.35 11.01
CA ILE A 299 -2.94 3.69 11.36
C ILE A 299 -3.99 4.17 10.36
N SER A 300 -3.76 3.97 9.06
CA SER A 300 -4.70 4.38 8.01
C SER A 300 -5.92 3.46 7.89
N GLY A 301 -5.85 2.26 8.45
CA GLY A 301 -6.89 1.23 8.34
C GLY A 301 -7.05 0.67 6.92
N LYS A 302 -5.98 0.68 6.11
CA LYS A 302 -6.01 0.24 4.70
C LYS A 302 -6.64 -1.14 4.53
N TYR A 303 -6.22 -2.10 5.33
CA TYR A 303 -6.66 -3.49 5.25
C TYR A 303 -7.69 -3.88 6.31
N ALA A 304 -8.15 -2.93 7.10
CA ALA A 304 -9.21 -3.17 8.06
C ALA A 304 -10.59 -3.01 7.41
N SER A 305 -11.57 -3.77 7.91
CA SER A 305 -12.96 -3.61 7.54
C SER A 305 -13.50 -2.24 8.00
N ASP A 306 -14.55 -1.74 7.36
CA ASP A 306 -15.16 -0.45 7.72
C ASP A 306 -15.79 -0.45 9.12
N LYS A 307 -16.06 -1.65 9.68
CA LYS A 307 -16.50 -1.81 11.07
C LYS A 307 -15.36 -1.60 12.06
N ALA A 308 -14.16 -2.04 11.71
CA ALA A 308 -12.97 -1.95 12.56
C ALA A 308 -12.27 -0.58 12.47
N ALA A 309 -12.19 -0.03 11.26
CA ALA A 309 -11.62 1.28 11.00
C ALA A 309 -12.48 2.05 10.00
N LYS A 310 -13.28 2.96 10.52
CA LYS A 310 -14.03 3.89 9.67
C LYS A 310 -13.04 4.81 8.95
N CYS A 311 -13.10 4.83 7.63
CA CYS A 311 -12.23 5.68 6.83
C CYS A 311 -12.50 7.16 7.16
N GLU A 312 -11.48 7.88 7.61
CA GLU A 312 -11.57 9.32 7.91
C GLU A 312 -11.77 10.16 6.63
N PHE A 313 -11.30 9.62 5.49
CA PHE A 313 -11.40 10.26 4.17
C PHE A 313 -12.17 9.36 3.19
N PRO A 314 -13.52 9.40 3.16
CA PRO A 314 -14.34 8.50 2.35
C PRO A 314 -14.09 8.58 0.84
N GLN A 315 -13.46 9.65 0.36
CA GLN A 315 -13.08 9.83 -1.04
C GLN A 315 -11.84 9.02 -1.45
N LEU A 316 -11.07 8.46 -0.49
CA LEU A 316 -9.95 7.60 -0.77
C LEU A 316 -10.41 6.15 -0.96
N ARG A 317 -9.83 5.47 -1.91
CA ARG A 317 -10.12 4.08 -2.22
C ARG A 317 -9.06 3.18 -1.59
N LYS A 318 -9.47 2.23 -0.76
CA LYS A 318 -8.55 1.30 -0.05
C LYS A 318 -7.80 0.35 -1.00
N ASP A 319 -8.30 0.12 -2.22
CA ASP A 319 -7.67 -0.66 -3.27
C ASP A 319 -6.56 0.09 -4.03
N ASP A 320 -6.40 1.40 -3.80
CA ASP A 320 -5.29 2.19 -4.34
C ASP A 320 -3.97 1.79 -3.67
N GLU A 321 -2.93 1.55 -4.48
CA GLU A 321 -1.59 1.24 -3.98
C GLU A 321 -1.03 2.37 -3.10
N LEU A 322 -1.33 3.62 -3.46
CA LEU A 322 -0.90 4.82 -2.73
C LEU A 322 -1.86 5.25 -1.61
N TYR A 323 -2.90 4.45 -1.30
CA TYR A 323 -3.90 4.79 -0.29
C TYR A 323 -3.29 5.31 1.02
N THR A 324 -2.34 4.58 1.58
CA THR A 324 -1.71 4.93 2.86
C THR A 324 -0.96 6.27 2.77
N TYR A 325 -0.23 6.52 1.69
CA TYR A 325 0.42 7.81 1.45
C TYR A 325 -0.59 8.95 1.32
N LEU A 326 -1.64 8.76 0.52
CA LEU A 326 -2.69 9.76 0.31
C LEU A 326 -3.45 10.06 1.61
N TYR A 327 -3.65 9.05 2.46
CA TYR A 327 -4.25 9.23 3.79
C TYR A 327 -3.40 10.18 4.64
N PHE A 328 -2.09 9.93 4.76
CA PHE A 328 -1.19 10.80 5.55
C PHE A 328 -1.04 12.19 4.95
N LYS A 329 -0.99 12.31 3.62
CA LYS A 329 -0.99 13.61 2.93
C LYS A 329 -2.22 14.45 3.32
N LYS A 330 -3.43 13.85 3.25
CA LYS A 330 -4.67 14.52 3.64
C LYS A 330 -4.76 14.81 5.14
N LEU A 331 -4.24 13.93 5.97
CA LEU A 331 -4.21 14.13 7.42
C LEU A 331 -3.34 15.33 7.80
N ILE A 332 -2.15 15.44 7.23
CA ILE A 332 -1.25 16.56 7.42
C ILE A 332 -1.85 17.87 6.87
N ASP A 333 -2.48 17.80 5.69
CA ASP A 333 -3.14 18.98 5.08
C ASP A 333 -4.32 19.46 5.93
N LYS A 334 -5.09 18.54 6.53
CA LYS A 334 -6.20 18.85 7.43
C LYS A 334 -5.75 19.48 8.73
N ASP A 335 -4.74 18.88 9.38
CA ASP A 335 -4.22 19.32 10.66
C ASP A 335 -3.25 20.53 10.50
N ASN A 336 -2.83 20.80 9.26
CA ASN A 336 -1.84 21.80 8.87
C ASN A 336 -0.52 21.73 9.67
N ASP A 337 -0.22 20.56 10.25
CA ASP A 337 0.95 20.30 11.08
C ASP A 337 1.44 18.85 10.93
N ALA A 338 2.56 18.68 10.21
CA ALA A 338 3.18 17.39 10.02
C ALA A 338 3.81 16.84 11.31
N TRP A 339 4.30 17.72 12.20
CA TRP A 339 4.91 17.29 13.46
C TRP A 339 3.89 16.66 14.40
N ASN A 340 2.73 17.26 14.59
CA ASN A 340 1.67 16.68 15.41
C ASN A 340 1.19 15.33 14.85
N THR A 341 1.09 15.21 13.52
CA THR A 341 0.78 13.93 12.88
C THR A 341 1.87 12.89 13.16
N TRP A 342 3.16 13.29 13.13
CA TRP A 342 4.28 12.42 13.46
C TRP A 342 4.23 11.97 14.94
N GLU A 343 3.99 12.85 15.87
CA GLU A 343 3.82 12.52 17.29
C GLU A 343 2.65 11.54 17.53
N ARG A 344 1.58 11.65 16.74
CA ARG A 344 0.49 10.65 16.75
C ARG A 344 0.99 9.27 16.28
N VAL A 345 1.82 9.20 15.24
CA VAL A 345 2.43 7.94 14.80
C VAL A 345 3.26 7.32 15.91
N LEU A 346 4.12 8.11 16.57
CA LEU A 346 4.93 7.64 17.70
C LEU A 346 4.05 7.14 18.84
N SER A 347 3.01 7.87 19.21
CA SER A 347 2.08 7.47 20.26
C SER A 347 1.34 6.16 19.94
N VAL A 348 0.99 5.93 18.67
CA VAL A 348 0.40 4.65 18.26
C VAL A 348 1.43 3.53 18.37
N PHE A 349 2.65 3.77 17.94
CA PHE A 349 3.72 2.79 18.05
C PHE A 349 4.01 2.40 19.50
N ASP A 350 4.13 3.37 20.40
CA ASP A 350 4.31 3.13 21.84
C ASP A 350 3.15 2.31 22.42
N LYS A 351 1.93 2.56 21.96
CA LYS A 351 0.75 1.78 22.37
C LYS A 351 0.84 0.32 21.89
N LEU A 352 1.30 0.08 20.67
CA LEU A 352 1.51 -1.26 20.13
C LEU A 352 2.64 -2.00 20.86
N GLN A 353 3.73 -1.33 21.17
CA GLN A 353 4.84 -1.84 21.96
C GLN A 353 4.38 -2.20 23.40
N TYR A 354 3.59 -1.33 24.02
CA TYR A 354 3.01 -1.64 25.32
C TYR A 354 2.17 -2.91 25.28
N TRP A 355 1.32 -3.11 24.27
CA TRP A 355 0.52 -4.33 24.13
C TRP A 355 1.38 -5.58 23.88
N TYR A 356 2.46 -5.42 23.15
CA TYR A 356 3.40 -6.50 22.86
C TYR A 356 4.17 -6.97 24.10
N HIS A 357 4.56 -6.06 24.97
CA HIS A 357 5.33 -6.38 26.19
C HIS A 357 4.46 -6.73 27.41
N ASP A 358 3.19 -6.34 27.42
CA ASP A 358 2.26 -6.75 28.48
C ASP A 358 1.79 -8.19 28.25
N ARG A 359 2.17 -9.10 29.15
CA ARG A 359 1.90 -10.53 29.00
C ARG A 359 0.42 -10.87 28.75
N ASP A 360 -0.50 -10.20 29.44
CA ASP A 360 -1.92 -10.46 29.31
C ASP A 360 -2.46 -9.94 27.96
N LEU A 361 -2.08 -8.74 27.56
CA LEU A 361 -2.50 -8.14 26.31
C LEU A 361 -1.89 -8.87 25.11
N TYR A 362 -0.61 -9.21 25.17
CA TYR A 362 0.07 -9.97 24.12
C TYR A 362 -0.67 -11.26 23.78
N HIS A 363 -0.92 -12.09 24.80
CA HIS A 363 -1.54 -13.40 24.58
C HIS A 363 -2.98 -13.28 24.07
N ARG A 364 -3.76 -12.35 24.62
CA ARG A 364 -5.17 -12.17 24.25
C ARG A 364 -5.35 -11.52 22.88
N ILE A 365 -4.60 -10.46 22.57
CA ILE A 365 -4.62 -9.81 21.27
C ILE A 365 -4.08 -10.74 20.20
N GLY A 366 -2.93 -11.39 20.46
CA GLY A 366 -2.32 -12.34 19.55
C GLY A 366 -3.23 -13.53 19.23
N PHE A 367 -3.97 -14.04 20.22
CA PHE A 367 -4.98 -15.07 20.00
C PHE A 367 -6.09 -14.58 19.05
N LEU A 368 -6.67 -13.40 19.29
CA LEU A 368 -7.73 -12.85 18.44
C LEU A 368 -7.24 -12.63 17.00
N ASN A 369 -6.02 -12.11 16.84
CA ASN A 369 -5.40 -11.97 15.52
C ASN A 369 -5.16 -13.33 14.85
N ALA A 370 -4.71 -14.35 15.61
CA ALA A 370 -4.44 -15.68 15.05
C ALA A 370 -5.70 -16.39 14.53
N ILE A 371 -6.87 -16.12 15.13
CA ILE A 371 -8.16 -16.70 14.70
C ILE A 371 -8.94 -15.82 13.72
N ALA A 372 -8.43 -14.62 13.36
CA ALA A 372 -9.09 -13.72 12.42
C ALA A 372 -9.37 -14.40 11.07
N SER A 373 -10.51 -14.07 10.48
CA SER A 373 -10.91 -14.59 9.16
C SER A 373 -10.11 -13.91 8.04
N PRO A 374 -9.95 -14.56 6.87
CA PRO A 374 -9.38 -13.90 5.71
C PRO A 374 -10.12 -12.59 5.38
N GLY A 375 -9.37 -11.52 5.13
CA GLY A 375 -9.90 -10.17 4.87
C GLY A 375 -10.23 -9.34 6.12
N THR A 376 -9.93 -9.86 7.33
CA THR A 376 -10.11 -9.15 8.62
C THR A 376 -8.86 -9.24 9.50
N GLU A 377 -7.69 -9.45 8.87
CA GLU A 377 -6.43 -9.72 9.57
C GLU A 377 -5.96 -8.55 10.44
N ASP A 378 -6.34 -7.31 10.07
CA ASP A 378 -5.96 -6.10 10.79
C ASP A 378 -7.10 -5.55 11.69
N ASP A 379 -8.29 -6.17 11.65
CA ASP A 379 -9.50 -5.63 12.33
C ASP A 379 -9.34 -5.50 13.83
N VAL A 380 -8.70 -6.48 14.47
CA VAL A 380 -8.53 -6.48 15.92
C VAL A 380 -7.68 -5.29 16.35
N ILE A 381 -6.50 -5.13 15.76
CA ILE A 381 -5.58 -4.03 16.09
C ILE A 381 -6.21 -2.68 15.76
N CYS A 382 -6.80 -2.52 14.57
CA CYS A 382 -7.42 -1.27 14.15
C CYS A 382 -8.62 -0.89 15.04
N SER A 383 -9.46 -1.83 15.42
CA SER A 383 -10.57 -1.58 16.37
C SER A 383 -10.05 -1.13 17.73
N LEU A 384 -9.00 -1.76 18.25
CA LEU A 384 -8.40 -1.40 19.53
C LEU A 384 -7.70 -0.03 19.47
N LEU A 385 -7.03 0.31 18.36
CA LEU A 385 -6.42 1.61 18.17
C LEU A 385 -7.47 2.74 18.15
N ASN A 386 -8.60 2.50 17.52
CA ASN A 386 -9.70 3.46 17.43
C ASN A 386 -10.57 3.52 18.69
N SER A 387 -10.41 2.55 19.62
CA SER A 387 -11.16 2.53 20.87
C SER A 387 -10.63 3.57 21.87
N LYS A 388 -11.55 4.25 22.56
CA LYS A 388 -11.23 5.16 23.68
C LYS A 388 -11.21 4.45 25.04
N ILE A 389 -10.93 3.15 25.06
CA ILE A 389 -11.01 2.32 26.26
C ILE A 389 -9.79 2.58 27.14
N LYS A 390 -10.02 2.76 28.45
CA LYS A 390 -8.94 2.89 29.43
C LYS A 390 -8.15 1.58 29.54
N ARG A 391 -6.83 1.68 29.78
CA ARG A 391 -5.90 0.53 29.85
C ARG A 391 -6.35 -0.59 30.80
N SER A 392 -6.85 -0.24 31.99
CA SER A 392 -7.33 -1.23 32.99
C SER A 392 -8.54 -2.00 32.45
N VAL A 393 -9.55 -1.30 31.91
CA VAL A 393 -10.76 -1.91 31.35
C VAL A 393 -10.41 -2.76 30.10
N LEU A 394 -9.45 -2.32 29.29
CA LEU A 394 -8.97 -3.08 28.13
C LEU A 394 -8.44 -4.45 28.58
N LYS A 395 -7.53 -4.46 29.56
CA LYS A 395 -6.85 -5.66 30.02
C LYS A 395 -7.79 -6.63 30.75
N GLU A 396 -8.61 -6.14 31.65
CA GLU A 396 -9.38 -7.01 32.58
C GLU A 396 -10.71 -7.47 31.99
N GLN A 397 -11.42 -6.62 31.27
CA GLN A 397 -12.80 -6.91 30.87
C GLN A 397 -13.00 -6.96 29.35
N HIS A 398 -12.49 -5.97 28.62
CA HIS A 398 -12.79 -5.83 27.18
C HIS A 398 -12.22 -6.99 26.38
N MET A 399 -10.95 -7.37 26.59
CA MET A 399 -10.31 -8.49 25.90
C MET A 399 -10.98 -9.82 26.19
N VAL A 400 -11.41 -10.05 27.45
CA VAL A 400 -12.13 -11.26 27.83
C VAL A 400 -13.48 -11.36 27.11
N ASN A 401 -14.20 -10.24 26.98
CA ASN A 401 -15.47 -10.21 26.25
C ASN A 401 -15.27 -10.49 24.76
N LEU A 402 -14.27 -9.87 24.13
CA LEU A 402 -13.94 -10.15 22.72
C LEU A 402 -13.60 -11.63 22.47
N ILE A 403 -12.86 -12.26 23.39
CA ILE A 403 -12.55 -13.69 23.30
C ILE A 403 -13.82 -14.53 23.46
N LYS A 404 -14.69 -14.21 24.41
CA LYS A 404 -15.99 -14.91 24.59
C LYS A 404 -16.84 -14.82 23.34
N ASP A 405 -16.92 -13.64 22.73
CA ASP A 405 -17.69 -13.43 21.49
C ASP A 405 -17.10 -14.23 20.32
N ALA A 406 -15.77 -14.26 20.18
CA ALA A 406 -15.06 -15.02 19.15
C ALA A 406 -15.14 -16.55 19.34
N MET A 407 -15.39 -17.01 20.58
CA MET A 407 -15.52 -18.41 20.97
C MET A 407 -16.97 -18.85 21.17
N THR A 408 -17.91 -18.22 20.45
CA THR A 408 -19.30 -18.68 20.41
C THR A 408 -19.38 -20.09 19.81
N LEU A 409 -20.09 -21.00 20.50
CA LEU A 409 -20.26 -22.38 20.07
C LEU A 409 -20.89 -22.48 18.67
N PRO A 410 -20.41 -23.39 17.82
CA PRO A 410 -20.98 -23.58 16.48
C PRO A 410 -22.41 -24.15 16.57
N LYS A 411 -23.17 -23.98 15.49
CA LYS A 411 -24.51 -24.57 15.37
C LYS A 411 -24.39 -26.01 14.86
N ASP A 412 -25.27 -26.88 15.38
CA ASP A 412 -25.44 -28.24 14.85
C ASP A 412 -26.04 -28.17 13.44
N LYS A 413 -25.48 -28.96 12.51
CA LYS A 413 -25.90 -28.96 11.11
C LYS A 413 -27.31 -29.50 10.86
N GLY A 414 -27.77 -30.42 11.72
CA GLY A 414 -29.08 -31.06 11.56
C GLY A 414 -30.23 -30.21 12.11
N THR A 415 -29.99 -29.55 13.24
CA THR A 415 -31.04 -28.81 13.97
C THR A 415 -30.91 -27.29 13.83
N ASN A 416 -29.79 -26.79 13.29
CA ASN A 416 -29.43 -25.38 13.26
C ASN A 416 -29.42 -24.68 14.65
N GLN A 417 -29.48 -25.48 15.74
CA GLN A 417 -29.41 -25.00 17.10
C GLN A 417 -27.97 -24.90 17.58
N PRO A 418 -27.62 -23.94 18.46
CA PRO A 418 -26.30 -23.89 19.07
C PRO A 418 -26.02 -25.18 19.84
N ILE A 419 -24.80 -25.69 19.70
CA ILE A 419 -24.34 -26.78 20.56
C ILE A 419 -24.27 -26.29 22.01
N VAL A 420 -24.79 -27.08 22.93
CA VAL A 420 -24.90 -26.68 24.35
C VAL A 420 -23.68 -27.09 25.14
N SER A 421 -22.95 -28.15 24.69
CA SER A 421 -21.81 -28.74 25.42
C SER A 421 -20.64 -29.01 24.48
N LEU A 422 -19.41 -28.88 25.01
CA LEU A 422 -18.17 -29.23 24.29
C LEU A 422 -18.11 -30.72 23.92
N GLU A 423 -18.78 -31.58 24.64
CA GLU A 423 -18.86 -33.04 24.40
C GLU A 423 -19.57 -33.37 23.07
N GLN A 424 -20.39 -32.44 22.56
CA GLN A 424 -21.09 -32.58 21.27
C GLN A 424 -20.21 -32.24 20.06
N LEU A 425 -18.98 -31.76 20.28
CA LEU A 425 -18.07 -31.41 19.21
C LEU A 425 -17.57 -32.67 18.50
N ARG A 426 -17.57 -32.62 17.17
CA ARG A 426 -17.17 -33.73 16.29
C ARG A 426 -16.11 -33.28 15.31
N TYR A 427 -15.05 -34.05 15.12
CA TYR A 427 -13.96 -33.77 14.21
C TYR A 427 -14.33 -33.88 12.73
N ASP A 428 -15.31 -34.72 12.40
CA ASP A 428 -15.82 -34.94 11.04
C ASP A 428 -16.72 -33.81 10.53
N VAL A 429 -17.15 -32.92 11.42
CA VAL A 429 -17.95 -31.76 11.07
C VAL A 429 -17.05 -30.55 10.89
N SER A 430 -16.94 -30.01 9.68
CA SER A 430 -16.01 -28.93 9.32
C SER A 430 -16.12 -27.66 10.22
N THR A 431 -17.33 -27.29 10.64
CA THR A 431 -17.55 -26.15 11.55
C THR A 431 -17.05 -26.46 12.96
N HIS A 432 -17.27 -27.67 13.45
CA HIS A 432 -16.79 -28.14 14.75
C HIS A 432 -15.28 -28.27 14.75
N TYR A 433 -14.68 -28.81 13.68
CA TYR A 433 -13.24 -28.92 13.53
C TYR A 433 -12.54 -27.55 13.61
N LYS A 434 -13.10 -26.54 12.92
CA LYS A 434 -12.59 -25.15 13.01
C LYS A 434 -12.68 -24.59 14.44
N TYR A 435 -13.77 -24.89 15.14
CA TYR A 435 -13.94 -24.46 16.53
C TYR A 435 -12.95 -25.18 17.47
N ILE A 436 -12.79 -26.49 17.31
CA ILE A 436 -11.83 -27.29 18.08
C ILE A 436 -10.40 -26.73 17.91
N LYS A 437 -9.99 -26.39 16.70
CA LYS A 437 -8.69 -25.74 16.46
C LYS A 437 -8.54 -24.44 17.25
N LYS A 438 -9.56 -23.58 17.26
CA LYS A 438 -9.56 -22.33 18.03
C LYS A 438 -9.50 -22.60 19.54
N LEU A 439 -10.24 -23.59 20.01
CA LEU A 439 -10.29 -23.95 21.42
C LEU A 439 -8.94 -24.47 21.93
N LEU A 440 -8.29 -25.36 21.18
CA LEU A 440 -6.97 -25.88 21.53
C LEU A 440 -5.90 -24.79 21.46
N LEU A 441 -5.99 -23.88 20.49
CA LEU A 441 -5.11 -22.71 20.45
C LEU A 441 -5.31 -21.83 21.68
N LEU A 442 -6.57 -21.52 22.04
CA LEU A 442 -6.89 -20.72 23.23
C LEU A 442 -6.34 -21.38 24.50
N TYR A 443 -6.50 -22.69 24.62
CA TYR A 443 -5.97 -23.44 25.77
C TYR A 443 -4.45 -23.29 25.87
N ASN A 444 -3.72 -23.49 24.79
CA ASN A 444 -2.25 -23.34 24.76
C ASN A 444 -1.82 -21.90 25.07
N VAL A 445 -2.47 -20.91 24.47
CA VAL A 445 -2.18 -19.50 24.71
C VAL A 445 -2.43 -19.10 26.16
N GLU A 446 -3.59 -19.48 26.75
CA GLU A 446 -3.93 -19.17 28.13
C GLU A 446 -3.05 -19.93 29.14
N THR A 447 -2.69 -21.18 28.85
CA THR A 447 -1.74 -21.93 29.67
C THR A 447 -0.39 -21.23 29.72
N THR A 448 0.12 -20.78 28.56
CA THR A 448 1.37 -20.03 28.48
C THR A 448 1.26 -18.67 29.18
N ARG A 449 0.15 -17.97 29.03
CA ARG A 449 -0.11 -16.69 29.71
C ARG A 449 -0.07 -16.80 31.22
N LEU A 450 -0.65 -17.89 31.78
CA LEU A 450 -0.75 -18.12 33.23
C LEU A 450 0.58 -18.56 33.86
N GLN A 451 1.54 -19.01 33.07
CA GLN A 451 2.89 -19.29 33.58
C GLN A 451 3.55 -17.95 33.99
N LYS A 452 3.88 -17.80 35.26
CA LYS A 452 4.50 -16.57 35.79
C LYS A 452 5.91 -16.32 35.23
N GLU A 453 6.62 -17.41 34.97
CA GLU A 453 7.97 -17.42 34.41
C GLU A 453 7.97 -18.21 33.09
N GLY A 454 8.70 -17.74 32.10
CA GLY A 454 8.81 -18.41 30.80
C GLY A 454 8.52 -17.49 29.59
N ASN A 455 8.79 -18.02 28.43
CA ASN A 455 8.62 -17.33 27.16
C ASN A 455 7.14 -17.05 26.88
N PHE A 456 6.88 -16.02 26.07
CA PHE A 456 5.56 -15.75 25.52
C PHE A 456 5.22 -16.80 24.46
N PHE A 457 3.93 -17.00 24.21
CA PHE A 457 3.48 -17.88 23.12
C PHE A 457 3.94 -17.33 21.78
N SER A 458 4.67 -18.12 20.98
CA SER A 458 5.15 -17.69 19.68
C SER A 458 4.06 -17.80 18.61
N PHE A 459 3.40 -16.68 18.28
CA PHE A 459 2.41 -16.63 17.21
C PHE A 459 3.05 -16.79 15.84
N ASP A 460 4.31 -16.42 15.66
CA ASP A 460 5.05 -16.63 14.42
C ASP A 460 5.24 -18.14 14.15
N ARG A 461 5.74 -18.88 15.14
CA ARG A 461 5.90 -20.34 15.03
C ARG A 461 4.58 -21.09 14.94
N PHE A 462 3.50 -20.54 15.48
CA PHE A 462 2.16 -21.10 15.28
C PHE A 462 1.70 -21.00 13.82
N ARG A 463 2.06 -19.93 13.11
CA ARG A 463 1.64 -19.69 11.73
C ARG A 463 2.54 -20.33 10.71
N TYR A 464 3.84 -20.38 10.97
CA TYR A 464 4.87 -20.81 10.03
C TYR A 464 5.73 -21.92 10.64
N ASN A 465 5.94 -22.98 9.86
CA ASN A 465 7.01 -23.92 10.14
C ASN A 465 8.33 -23.33 9.62
N TYR A 466 9.43 -23.65 10.29
CA TYR A 466 10.76 -23.28 9.88
C TYR A 466 11.52 -24.51 9.39
N LYS A 467 12.20 -24.40 8.26
CA LYS A 467 13.11 -25.40 7.73
C LYS A 467 14.50 -24.81 7.67
N MET A 468 15.50 -25.63 8.00
CA MET A 468 16.89 -25.26 7.79
C MET A 468 17.26 -25.42 6.31
N VAL A 469 17.56 -24.33 5.64
CA VAL A 469 18.05 -24.29 4.25
C VAL A 469 19.39 -23.58 4.27
N ASN A 470 20.45 -24.28 3.83
CA ASN A 470 21.83 -23.74 3.80
C ASN A 470 22.30 -23.11 5.14
N GLY A 471 21.91 -23.71 6.27
CA GLY A 471 22.28 -23.21 7.60
C GLY A 471 21.50 -22.00 8.11
N LYS A 472 20.45 -21.58 7.40
CA LYS A 472 19.53 -20.51 7.83
C LYS A 472 18.11 -21.05 8.00
N GLU A 473 17.39 -20.55 9.01
CA GLU A 473 15.97 -20.84 9.16
C GLU A 473 15.15 -20.07 8.12
N GLU A 474 14.44 -20.79 7.27
CA GLU A 474 13.49 -20.24 6.29
C GLU A 474 12.06 -20.65 6.65
N ARG A 475 11.11 -19.72 6.47
CA ARG A 475 9.69 -19.99 6.69
C ARG A 475 9.18 -21.00 5.66
N ALA A 476 8.43 -22.01 6.13
CA ALA A 476 7.72 -22.96 5.28
C ALA A 476 6.20 -22.82 5.52
N ASP A 477 5.42 -22.94 4.43
CA ASP A 477 3.97 -22.71 4.42
C ASP A 477 3.15 -23.83 5.09
N LYS A 478 3.42 -24.17 6.35
CA LYS A 478 2.56 -25.13 7.06
C LYS A 478 2.14 -24.59 8.41
N THR A 479 0.85 -24.44 8.56
CA THR A 479 0.18 -24.18 9.86
C THR A 479 0.13 -25.44 10.71
N TRP A 480 -0.03 -25.27 12.01
CA TRP A 480 -0.31 -26.35 12.94
C TRP A 480 -1.48 -27.22 12.46
N THR A 481 -1.28 -28.54 12.52
CA THR A 481 -2.31 -29.54 12.27
C THR A 481 -2.75 -30.13 13.60
N LEU A 482 -3.99 -30.59 13.68
CA LEU A 482 -4.45 -31.39 14.82
C LEU A 482 -3.95 -32.81 14.62
N GLU A 483 -3.21 -33.30 15.62
CA GLU A 483 -2.82 -34.70 15.67
C GLU A 483 -3.69 -35.41 16.69
N HIS A 484 -4.08 -36.63 16.37
CA HIS A 484 -4.87 -37.49 17.25
C HIS A 484 -3.94 -38.49 17.95
N ILE A 485 -4.09 -38.63 19.27
CA ILE A 485 -3.37 -39.65 20.04
C ILE A 485 -3.82 -41.04 19.62
N HIS A 486 -5.09 -41.16 19.16
CA HIS A 486 -5.65 -42.39 18.60
C HIS A 486 -6.13 -42.18 17.17
N ALA A 487 -5.95 -43.16 16.28
CA ALA A 487 -6.50 -43.15 14.95
C ALA A 487 -8.04 -43.08 15.02
N GLN A 488 -8.65 -42.19 14.18
CA GLN A 488 -10.12 -42.04 14.12
C GLN A 488 -10.85 -43.33 13.70
N ASN A 489 -10.16 -44.28 13.09
CA ASN A 489 -10.68 -45.58 12.61
C ASN A 489 -9.88 -46.72 13.22
N SER A 490 -9.83 -46.81 14.56
CA SER A 490 -9.19 -47.93 15.25
C SER A 490 -9.87 -49.28 14.94
N ASP A 491 -11.16 -49.26 14.55
CA ASP A 491 -11.95 -50.48 14.31
C ASP A 491 -11.73 -51.09 12.93
N CYS A 492 -11.03 -50.42 12.00
CA CYS A 492 -10.82 -50.82 10.62
C CYS A 492 -9.36 -50.80 10.18
N LEU A 493 -8.43 -51.22 11.03
CA LEU A 493 -7.05 -51.39 10.58
C LEU A 493 -6.96 -52.69 9.72
N PRO A 494 -6.59 -52.55 8.41
CA PRO A 494 -6.32 -53.74 7.61
C PRO A 494 -5.17 -54.51 8.27
N GLU A 495 -5.25 -55.84 8.21
CA GLU A 495 -4.26 -56.74 8.83
C GLU A 495 -2.79 -56.39 8.58
N LYS A 496 -2.50 -55.73 7.49
CA LYS A 496 -1.17 -55.23 7.09
C LYS A 496 -0.61 -54.06 7.96
N LYS A 497 -1.38 -53.47 8.87
CA LYS A 497 -0.93 -52.37 9.75
C LYS A 497 -0.83 -52.75 11.23
N LYS A 498 -1.01 -54.03 11.59
CA LYS A 498 -0.87 -54.46 12.98
C LYS A 498 0.55 -54.23 13.54
N ASP A 499 1.55 -54.35 12.71
CA ASP A 499 2.95 -54.14 13.09
C ASP A 499 3.24 -52.70 13.55
N SER A 500 2.64 -51.69 12.88
CA SER A 500 2.81 -50.28 13.26
C SER A 500 2.14 -49.93 14.60
N TRP A 501 1.04 -50.58 14.94
CA TRP A 501 0.40 -50.43 16.23
C TRP A 501 1.21 -51.08 17.36
N TYR A 502 1.77 -52.25 17.09
CA TYR A 502 2.64 -52.94 18.02
C TYR A 502 3.89 -52.10 18.33
N GLU A 503 4.54 -51.57 17.29
CA GLU A 503 5.68 -50.66 17.45
C GLU A 503 5.30 -49.42 18.28
N TRP A 504 4.14 -48.79 17.98
CA TRP A 504 3.66 -47.63 18.74
C TRP A 504 3.41 -47.95 20.22
N ILE A 505 2.76 -49.08 20.50
CA ILE A 505 2.49 -49.54 21.87
C ILE A 505 3.82 -49.80 22.60
N VAL A 506 4.76 -50.46 21.97
CA VAL A 506 6.08 -50.72 22.53
C VAL A 506 6.83 -49.43 22.86
N CYS A 507 6.85 -48.47 21.91
CA CYS A 507 7.51 -47.18 22.12
C CYS A 507 6.86 -46.32 23.22
N ASN A 508 5.55 -46.47 23.45
CA ASN A 508 4.81 -45.69 24.45
C ASN A 508 4.46 -46.46 25.72
N LYS A 509 4.97 -47.67 25.89
CA LYS A 509 4.68 -48.57 27.03
C LYS A 509 4.85 -47.89 28.38
N GLU A 510 5.92 -47.15 28.60
CA GLU A 510 6.20 -46.44 29.84
C GLU A 510 5.20 -45.30 30.12
N ALA A 511 4.79 -44.57 29.09
CA ALA A 511 3.79 -43.51 29.20
C ALA A 511 2.40 -44.10 29.52
N LEU A 512 2.02 -45.18 28.83
CA LEU A 512 0.77 -45.90 29.06
C LEU A 512 0.69 -46.51 30.48
N LYS A 513 1.77 -47.06 30.98
CA LYS A 513 1.85 -47.53 32.39
C LYS A 513 1.65 -46.42 33.41
N LYS A 514 2.25 -45.22 33.17
CA LYS A 514 2.07 -44.07 34.07
C LYS A 514 0.64 -43.54 34.05
N MET A 515 -0.03 -43.55 32.89
CA MET A 515 -1.44 -43.15 32.75
C MET A 515 -2.38 -44.14 33.47
N SER A 516 -2.11 -45.45 33.46
CA SER A 516 -2.96 -46.47 34.09
C SER A 516 -2.93 -46.42 35.61
N LEU A 517 -1.83 -45.99 36.22
CA LEU A 517 -1.67 -45.90 37.67
C LEU A 517 -2.41 -44.73 38.33
N GLY A 518 -2.90 -43.78 37.56
CA GLY A 518 -3.58 -42.56 38.03
C GLY A 518 -5.10 -42.49 37.80
N SER A 519 -5.73 -43.45 37.11
CA SER A 519 -7.16 -43.41 36.75
C SER A 519 -7.97 -44.47 37.47
N PRO A 520 -8.94 -44.12 38.34
CA PRO A 520 -9.78 -45.07 39.06
C PRO A 520 -10.84 -45.78 38.20
N GLU A 521 -10.97 -45.43 36.90
CA GLU A 521 -12.08 -45.86 36.04
C GLU A 521 -11.74 -47.00 35.05
N LEU A 522 -10.51 -47.55 35.06
CA LEU A 522 -10.15 -48.65 34.18
C LEU A 522 -10.76 -49.96 34.71
N THR A 523 -11.46 -50.68 33.83
CA THR A 523 -11.97 -52.02 34.16
C THR A 523 -10.82 -53.00 34.42
N GLN A 524 -11.08 -54.06 35.18
CA GLN A 524 -10.06 -55.05 35.50
C GLN A 524 -9.49 -55.73 34.26
N GLU A 525 -10.30 -55.86 33.19
CA GLU A 525 -9.89 -56.41 31.91
C GLU A 525 -8.90 -55.49 31.17
N GLN A 526 -9.13 -54.16 31.21
CA GLN A 526 -8.23 -53.15 30.66
C GLN A 526 -6.90 -53.09 31.43
N LYS A 527 -6.93 -53.24 32.76
CA LYS A 527 -5.73 -53.34 33.59
C LYS A 527 -4.91 -54.57 33.25
N ASN A 528 -5.57 -55.73 33.07
CA ASN A 528 -4.89 -56.97 32.70
C ASN A 528 -4.23 -56.90 31.31
N ILE A 529 -4.83 -56.20 30.36
CA ILE A 529 -4.25 -55.95 29.01
C ILE A 529 -3.00 -55.06 29.12
N ILE A 530 -3.03 -54.04 29.97
CA ILE A 530 -1.90 -53.12 30.17
C ILE A 530 -0.76 -53.79 30.92
N GLU A 531 -1.06 -54.70 31.84
CA GLU A 531 -0.06 -55.52 32.57
C GLU A 531 0.57 -56.61 31.68
N ALA A 532 -0.16 -57.12 30.68
CA ALA A 532 0.32 -58.13 29.76
C ALA A 532 1.18 -57.57 28.61
N LEU A 533 1.10 -56.26 28.37
CA LEU A 533 1.92 -55.49 27.42
C LEU A 533 3.21 -54.95 28.09
#